data_da02e88ff506c0e789e8383ee6988895
#
_entry.id   da02e88ff506c0e789e8383ee6988895
#
_cell.length_a   1.000
_cell.length_b   1.000
_cell.length_c   1.000
_cell.angle_alpha   90.00
_cell.angle_beta   90.00
_cell.angle_gamma   90.00
#
_symmetry.space_group_name_H-M   'P 1'
#
loop_
_entity.id
_entity.type
_entity.pdbx_description
1 polymer ?
#
loop_
_entity_poly.entity_id
_entity_poly.type
_entity_poly.pdbx_seq_one_letter_code
_entity_poly.pdbx_strand_id
1 'polypeptide(L)'
;MKSVFLSLFFTYFALVAQAQSANVQKVLKSVFSLTTFKKDGSLLASGRGVFVGTNGEAVSTWAPFVGADSAIVIDANGNKHTVDVIYGASEVYDLCKFKVNAITTPAPAAKTQVAVGARAWLVQYSTGRAQTSALKVKKAEPFMTDCYFYQYDGQPENIHVGCPVTNEKGEVMGLLQHSKLSGDYNSVDVRFAETFKTTGLSVNEPILKQTTIRMALPDKQDQALLMLMLEAGQTSPSRYLRYVEDFIHKFPKSVEGYVSKAEFYLAQNDFGKANATMQTALSMADKKDEAHYNLAKLIYQKEIKQANVPYPQWNLDLALAETNKAYALNPLPLYKHLEAQIVYFKGEYAKAYEQFMALTKTNLRNGELFYEAAQCKQQLKAPFAEILTLLDSAVTAQDANFSAPYVLARGTALHGAQQYKKAMADYNRYDSLMSGRASHDFYYTRALCEVQLRQFQQALNDFAHAIVLNRAEPTYYAELAQLQLRVNQKDDAVATADLGLRIAPNYPDLYLIKGLALVNDNKKAEGLAALNKAKELGDTRADDLIKKYK
;
A
#
# COMPACT_ATOMS: atom_id res chain seq x y z
N MET A 1 56.85 57.45 -19.98
CA MET A 1 56.12 56.42 -20.75
C MET A 1 56.08 55.02 -20.06
N LYS A 2 57.10 54.57 -19.37
CA LYS A 2 57.07 53.25 -18.70
C LYS A 2 56.11 53.12 -17.52
N SER A 3 55.81 54.19 -16.77
CA SER A 3 54.86 54.15 -15.64
C SER A 3 53.37 54.14 -16.04
N VAL A 4 53.06 54.75 -17.16
CA VAL A 4 51.67 54.77 -17.69
C VAL A 4 51.27 53.43 -18.31
N PHE A 5 52.21 52.70 -18.90
CA PHE A 5 51.96 51.35 -19.43
C PHE A 5 51.74 50.32 -18.31
N LEU A 6 52.43 50.48 -17.19
CA LEU A 6 52.27 49.56 -16.03
C LEU A 6 50.93 49.76 -15.32
N SER A 7 50.46 51.01 -15.24
CA SER A 7 49.14 51.36 -14.67
C SER A 7 47.97 50.87 -15.52
N LEU A 8 48.08 50.95 -16.85
CA LEU A 8 47.07 50.44 -17.80
C LEU A 8 46.99 48.91 -17.81
N PHE A 9 48.12 48.22 -17.61
CA PHE A 9 48.14 46.76 -17.53
C PHE A 9 47.52 46.26 -16.22
N PHE A 10 47.73 46.91 -15.08
CA PHE A 10 47.13 46.60 -13.81
C PHE A 10 45.61 46.88 -13.78
N THR A 11 45.16 47.97 -14.39
CA THR A 11 43.72 48.27 -14.51
C THR A 11 43.00 47.34 -15.46
N TYR A 12 43.63 46.86 -16.53
CA TYR A 12 43.05 45.86 -17.42
C TYR A 12 42.93 44.49 -16.75
N PHE A 13 43.92 44.04 -15.97
CA PHE A 13 43.87 42.83 -15.17
C PHE A 13 42.82 42.90 -14.08
N ALA A 14 42.65 44.01 -13.40
CA ALA A 14 41.61 44.21 -12.41
C ALA A 14 40.21 44.23 -12.98
N LEU A 15 40.01 44.82 -14.18
CA LEU A 15 38.74 44.83 -14.88
C LEU A 15 38.33 43.45 -15.44
N VAL A 16 39.29 42.65 -15.91
CA VAL A 16 39.04 41.27 -16.34
C VAL A 16 38.73 40.39 -15.17
N ALA A 17 39.41 40.55 -14.03
CA ALA A 17 39.09 39.81 -12.79
C ALA A 17 37.70 40.17 -12.22
N GLN A 18 37.27 41.45 -12.30
CA GLN A 18 35.94 41.86 -11.89
C GLN A 18 34.84 41.35 -12.83
N ALA A 19 35.06 41.30 -14.15
CA ALA A 19 34.09 40.79 -15.13
C ALA A 19 33.89 39.28 -14.98
N GLN A 20 34.93 38.51 -14.71
CA GLN A 20 34.85 37.08 -14.42
C GLN A 20 34.10 36.75 -13.13
N SER A 21 34.26 37.60 -12.09
CA SER A 21 33.56 37.43 -10.82
C SER A 21 32.03 37.71 -10.95
N ALA A 22 31.62 38.57 -11.86
CA ALA A 22 30.22 38.98 -11.99
C ALA A 22 29.29 37.87 -12.51
N ASN A 23 29.72 37.01 -13.43
CA ASN A 23 28.91 35.86 -13.91
C ASN A 23 28.85 34.75 -12.87
N VAL A 24 29.96 34.44 -12.20
CA VAL A 24 29.99 33.45 -11.13
C VAL A 24 29.19 33.93 -9.92
N GLN A 25 29.21 35.24 -9.61
CA GLN A 25 28.39 35.82 -8.53
C GLN A 25 26.88 35.70 -8.75
N LYS A 26 26.39 35.65 -10.03
CA LYS A 26 24.97 35.39 -10.29
C LYS A 26 24.53 34.05 -9.77
N VAL A 27 25.40 33.02 -9.81
CA VAL A 27 25.10 31.67 -9.33
C VAL A 27 24.88 31.62 -7.83
N LEU A 28 25.39 32.61 -7.07
CA LEU A 28 25.20 32.66 -5.63
C LEU A 28 23.75 32.77 -5.19
N LYS A 29 22.89 33.35 -6.04
CA LYS A 29 21.45 33.39 -5.78
C LYS A 29 20.77 32.03 -5.91
N SER A 30 21.45 31.08 -6.53
CA SER A 30 20.96 29.74 -6.80
C SER A 30 21.49 28.68 -5.82
N VAL A 31 22.47 29.04 -4.97
CA VAL A 31 23.10 28.10 -4.02
C VAL A 31 22.35 28.11 -2.69
N PHE A 32 22.30 26.97 -2.04
CA PHE A 32 21.66 26.81 -0.74
C PHE A 32 22.46 25.89 0.19
N SER A 33 22.16 25.98 1.47
CA SER A 33 22.49 24.94 2.45
C SER A 33 21.31 24.01 2.67
N LEU A 34 21.59 22.72 2.80
CA LEU A 34 20.62 21.66 3.09
C LEU A 34 20.84 21.17 4.51
N THR A 35 19.75 20.94 5.23
CA THR A 35 19.75 20.30 6.54
C THR A 35 18.68 19.21 6.57
N THR A 36 19.07 18.00 6.97
CA THR A 36 18.17 16.85 7.06
C THR A 36 17.97 16.45 8.51
N PHE A 37 16.79 15.90 8.82
CA PHE A 37 16.36 15.54 10.17
C PHE A 37 15.87 14.11 10.23
N LYS A 38 16.08 13.47 11.38
CA LYS A 38 15.48 12.18 11.72
C LYS A 38 14.01 12.35 12.09
N LYS A 39 13.30 11.22 12.26
CA LYS A 39 11.89 11.17 12.64
C LYS A 39 11.59 11.86 13.99
N ASP A 40 12.53 11.88 14.91
CA ASP A 40 12.42 12.58 16.20
C ASP A 40 12.71 14.08 16.11
N GLY A 41 12.96 14.61 14.90
CA GLY A 41 13.31 16.01 14.65
C GLY A 41 14.75 16.37 14.94
N SER A 42 15.59 15.43 15.39
CA SER A 42 17.02 15.67 15.60
C SER A 42 17.77 15.84 14.29
N LEU A 43 18.84 16.62 14.31
CA LEU A 43 19.71 16.83 13.15
C LEU A 43 20.32 15.49 12.70
N LEU A 44 20.19 15.19 11.41
CA LEU A 44 20.80 14.02 10.79
C LEU A 44 22.11 14.41 10.09
N ALA A 45 22.03 15.30 9.10
CA ALA A 45 23.16 15.70 8.28
C ALA A 45 22.96 17.11 7.72
N SER A 46 24.05 17.69 7.22
CA SER A 46 24.03 18.93 6.46
C SER A 46 24.69 18.72 5.11
N GLY A 47 24.19 19.43 4.12
CA GLY A 47 24.69 19.41 2.75
C GLY A 47 24.60 20.76 2.09
N ARG A 48 24.87 20.79 0.81
CA ARG A 48 24.77 21.96 -0.06
C ARG A 48 24.24 21.55 -1.41
N GLY A 49 23.76 22.50 -2.19
CA GLY A 49 23.27 22.22 -3.52
C GLY A 49 22.96 23.48 -4.31
N VAL A 50 22.29 23.29 -5.42
CA VAL A 50 21.97 24.36 -6.37
C VAL A 50 20.56 24.19 -6.89
N PHE A 51 19.82 25.30 -7.01
CA PHE A 51 18.55 25.32 -7.71
C PHE A 51 18.76 25.22 -9.22
N VAL A 52 18.01 24.33 -9.88
CA VAL A 52 18.11 24.02 -11.31
C VAL A 52 16.84 24.37 -12.08
N GLY A 53 15.76 24.71 -11.38
CA GLY A 53 14.48 25.14 -11.94
C GLY A 53 13.88 26.32 -11.20
N THR A 54 12.89 26.98 -11.81
CA THR A 54 12.21 28.16 -11.23
C THR A 54 11.16 27.82 -10.19
N ASN A 55 10.66 26.58 -10.19
CA ASN A 55 9.59 26.13 -9.30
C ASN A 55 10.11 25.29 -8.13
N GLY A 56 11.34 25.57 -7.67
CA GLY A 56 11.94 24.89 -6.51
C GLY A 56 12.70 23.62 -6.84
N GLU A 57 12.89 23.25 -8.11
CA GLU A 57 13.70 22.10 -8.48
C GLU A 57 15.17 22.34 -8.11
N ALA A 58 15.74 21.37 -7.43
CA ALA A 58 17.07 21.47 -6.83
C ALA A 58 17.85 20.16 -6.97
N VAL A 59 19.19 20.30 -6.98
CA VAL A 59 20.12 19.17 -6.95
C VAL A 59 21.07 19.33 -5.77
N SER A 60 21.30 18.24 -5.04
CA SER A 60 22.27 18.12 -3.95
C SER A 60 22.95 16.75 -4.01
N THR A 61 23.92 16.51 -3.13
CA THR A 61 24.42 15.16 -2.90
C THR A 61 23.34 14.28 -2.24
N TRP A 62 23.40 12.97 -2.50
CA TRP A 62 22.44 12.01 -1.94
C TRP A 62 22.69 11.68 -0.47
N ALA A 63 23.98 11.58 -0.08
CA ALA A 63 24.36 11.12 1.26
C ALA A 63 23.59 11.77 2.43
N PRO A 64 23.28 13.08 2.44
CA PRO A 64 22.50 13.70 3.52
C PRO A 64 21.05 13.21 3.63
N PHE A 65 20.48 12.61 2.58
CA PHE A 65 19.09 12.14 2.57
C PHE A 65 18.92 10.72 3.11
N VAL A 66 20.01 9.96 3.24
CA VAL A 66 19.98 8.59 3.76
C VAL A 66 19.58 8.60 5.24
N GLY A 67 18.43 7.97 5.55
CA GLY A 67 17.85 7.98 6.90
C GLY A 67 17.06 9.25 7.25
N ALA A 68 16.91 10.20 6.32
CA ALA A 68 16.17 11.43 6.57
C ALA A 68 14.65 11.20 6.56
N ASP A 69 13.98 11.82 7.54
CA ASP A 69 12.52 11.91 7.60
C ASP A 69 12.01 13.21 6.98
N SER A 70 12.77 14.28 7.15
CA SER A 70 12.49 15.59 6.56
C SER A 70 13.77 16.34 6.24
N ALA A 71 13.65 17.38 5.42
CA ALA A 71 14.76 18.23 5.06
C ALA A 71 14.30 19.67 4.85
N ILE A 72 15.19 20.63 5.15
CA ILE A 72 15.01 22.05 4.83
C ILE A 72 16.21 22.55 4.03
N VAL A 73 15.92 23.52 3.19
CA VAL A 73 16.90 24.27 2.42
C VAL A 73 16.88 25.70 2.92
N ILE A 74 18.05 26.30 3.09
CA ILE A 74 18.20 27.74 3.37
C ILE A 74 18.81 28.39 2.13
N ASP A 75 18.06 29.26 1.47
CA ASP A 75 18.49 29.94 0.25
C ASP A 75 19.55 31.05 0.53
N ALA A 76 20.06 31.64 -0.53
CA ALA A 76 21.06 32.71 -0.44
C ALA A 76 20.58 33.97 0.33
N ASN A 77 19.27 34.16 0.48
CA ASN A 77 18.67 35.26 1.22
C ASN A 77 18.40 34.90 2.69
N GLY A 78 18.67 33.66 3.10
CA GLY A 78 18.40 33.15 4.45
C GLY A 78 16.99 32.63 4.65
N ASN A 79 16.15 32.53 3.60
CA ASN A 79 14.80 31.99 3.70
C ASN A 79 14.85 30.45 3.82
N LYS A 80 13.99 29.90 4.67
CA LYS A 80 13.86 28.47 4.88
C LYS A 80 12.75 27.90 4.02
N HIS A 81 13.06 26.83 3.30
CA HIS A 81 12.11 26.12 2.44
C HIS A 81 12.14 24.63 2.77
N THR A 82 11.00 24.02 3.00
CA THR A 82 10.91 22.58 3.25
C THR A 82 11.07 21.82 1.92
N VAL A 83 11.85 20.74 1.95
CA VAL A 83 11.89 19.78 0.85
C VAL A 83 10.54 19.06 0.81
N ASP A 84 9.89 19.15 -0.33
CA ASP A 84 8.54 18.59 -0.53
C ASP A 84 8.61 17.16 -1.05
N VAL A 85 9.29 16.95 -2.18
CA VAL A 85 9.39 15.64 -2.84
C VAL A 85 10.77 15.39 -3.44
N ILE A 86 11.13 14.11 -3.58
CA ILE A 86 12.33 13.64 -4.28
C ILE A 86 11.90 13.08 -5.64
N TYR A 87 12.59 13.47 -6.72
CA TYR A 87 12.39 12.94 -8.08
C TYR A 87 13.21 11.68 -8.34
N GLY A 88 14.37 11.56 -7.72
CA GLY A 88 15.27 10.44 -7.85
C GLY A 88 16.63 10.72 -7.26
N ALA A 89 17.43 9.67 -7.14
CA ALA A 89 18.78 9.74 -6.59
C ALA A 89 19.68 8.69 -7.22
N SER A 90 20.99 8.90 -7.08
CA SER A 90 22.02 7.92 -7.41
C SER A 90 23.04 7.85 -6.29
N GLU A 91 23.22 6.66 -5.72
CA GLU A 91 24.25 6.41 -4.70
C GLU A 91 25.64 6.38 -5.34
N VAL A 92 25.76 5.82 -6.55
CA VAL A 92 27.04 5.72 -7.27
C VAL A 92 27.62 7.08 -7.62
N TYR A 93 26.74 8.00 -8.03
CA TYR A 93 27.14 9.36 -8.42
C TYR A 93 26.89 10.39 -7.33
N ASP A 94 26.41 9.97 -6.15
CA ASP A 94 26.05 10.80 -5.00
C ASP A 94 25.28 12.05 -5.42
N LEU A 95 24.18 11.89 -6.15
CA LEU A 95 23.29 12.96 -6.59
C LEU A 95 21.85 12.67 -6.22
N CYS A 96 21.11 13.73 -5.84
CA CYS A 96 19.68 13.71 -5.57
C CYS A 96 19.02 14.91 -6.22
N LYS A 97 17.94 14.69 -6.98
CA LYS A 97 17.05 15.73 -7.48
C LYS A 97 15.78 15.75 -6.64
N PHE A 98 15.43 16.92 -6.15
CA PHE A 98 14.28 17.13 -5.29
C PHE A 98 13.60 18.47 -5.59
N LYS A 99 12.49 18.74 -4.92
CA LYS A 99 11.75 19.99 -5.03
C LYS A 99 11.53 20.60 -3.65
N VAL A 100 11.65 21.92 -3.57
CA VAL A 100 11.17 22.73 -2.45
C VAL A 100 9.93 23.51 -2.87
N ASN A 101 9.08 23.88 -1.93
CA ASN A 101 7.87 24.65 -2.22
C ASN A 101 8.21 26.17 -2.20
N ALA A 102 8.91 26.63 -3.25
CA ALA A 102 9.30 28.02 -3.43
C ALA A 102 9.52 28.38 -4.90
N ILE A 103 9.40 29.65 -5.22
CA ILE A 103 9.92 30.21 -6.49
C ILE A 103 11.42 30.45 -6.28
N THR A 104 12.24 29.93 -7.18
CA THR A 104 13.68 29.92 -7.08
C THR A 104 14.36 30.52 -8.30
N THR A 105 15.62 30.93 -8.14
CA THR A 105 16.47 31.40 -9.24
C THR A 105 17.38 30.24 -9.65
N PRO A 106 17.18 29.61 -10.83
CA PRO A 106 17.99 28.50 -11.28
C PRO A 106 19.38 28.95 -11.74
N ALA A 107 20.41 28.14 -11.47
CA ALA A 107 21.69 28.29 -12.14
C ALA A 107 21.66 27.61 -13.52
N PRO A 108 22.25 28.22 -14.57
CA PRO A 108 22.38 27.56 -15.86
C PRO A 108 23.36 26.37 -15.77
N ALA A 109 23.01 25.24 -16.39
CA ALA A 109 23.91 24.10 -16.51
C ALA A 109 24.87 24.26 -17.70
N ALA A 110 26.12 23.83 -17.56
CA ALA A 110 27.08 23.78 -18.65
C ALA A 110 26.66 22.70 -19.67
N LYS A 111 26.43 23.12 -20.93
CA LYS A 111 25.96 22.20 -22.01
C LYS A 111 27.09 21.54 -22.79
N THR A 112 28.29 22.07 -22.69
CA THR A 112 29.46 21.59 -23.43
C THR A 112 30.59 21.22 -22.46
N GLN A 113 31.41 20.25 -22.86
CA GLN A 113 32.59 19.85 -22.09
C GLN A 113 33.52 21.04 -21.86
N VAL A 114 33.97 21.18 -20.63
CA VAL A 114 35.03 22.12 -20.27
C VAL A 114 36.38 21.46 -20.44
N ALA A 115 37.29 22.10 -21.17
CA ALA A 115 38.59 21.51 -21.53
C ALA A 115 39.49 21.30 -20.30
N VAL A 116 40.33 20.27 -20.38
CA VAL A 116 41.41 20.04 -19.40
C VAL A 116 42.35 21.26 -19.38
N GLY A 117 42.74 21.68 -18.20
CA GLY A 117 43.54 22.88 -17.97
C GLY A 117 42.74 24.18 -17.86
N ALA A 118 41.46 24.18 -18.20
CA ALA A 118 40.59 25.35 -18.04
C ALA A 118 40.36 25.68 -16.55
N ARG A 119 40.09 26.95 -16.29
CA ARG A 119 39.72 27.43 -14.94
C ARG A 119 38.25 27.08 -14.68
N ALA A 120 37.99 26.60 -13.47
CA ALA A 120 36.67 26.40 -12.92
C ALA A 120 36.55 27.17 -11.58
N TRP A 121 35.33 27.44 -11.14
CA TRP A 121 35.08 28.19 -9.93
C TRP A 121 34.18 27.37 -9.00
N LEU A 122 34.68 27.11 -7.79
CA LEU A 122 33.87 26.59 -6.72
C LEU A 122 33.06 27.74 -6.11
N VAL A 123 31.72 27.61 -6.12
CA VAL A 123 30.82 28.64 -5.56
C VAL A 123 30.37 28.16 -4.16
N GLN A 124 30.98 28.80 -3.15
CA GLN A 124 30.77 28.44 -1.75
C GLN A 124 29.59 29.20 -1.18
N TYR A 125 28.67 28.49 -0.51
CA TYR A 125 27.65 29.12 0.31
C TYR A 125 28.10 29.19 1.75
N SER A 126 28.17 30.39 2.29
CA SER A 126 28.20 30.64 3.73
C SER A 126 27.19 31.72 4.06
N THR A 127 26.52 31.62 5.22
CA THR A 127 25.53 32.60 5.68
C THR A 127 26.11 34.00 5.67
N GLY A 128 25.67 34.83 4.70
CA GLY A 128 26.00 36.24 4.59
C GLY A 128 27.19 36.61 3.73
N ARG A 129 28.00 35.68 3.22
CA ARG A 129 29.08 35.98 2.27
C ARG A 129 29.30 34.84 1.31
N ALA A 130 29.08 35.12 0.07
CA ALA A 130 29.46 34.24 -1.01
C ALA A 130 30.97 34.31 -1.25
N GLN A 131 31.61 33.16 -1.24
CA GLN A 131 33.01 33.04 -1.60
C GLN A 131 33.16 32.16 -2.83
N THR A 132 34.08 32.54 -3.70
CA THR A 132 34.44 31.71 -4.85
C THR A 132 35.92 31.35 -4.77
N SER A 133 36.25 30.09 -5.01
CA SER A 133 37.63 29.61 -5.09
C SER A 133 37.92 29.12 -6.50
N ALA A 134 39.10 29.44 -7.02
CA ALA A 134 39.51 28.94 -8.33
C ALA A 134 39.97 27.48 -8.24
N LEU A 135 39.50 26.66 -9.15
CA LEU A 135 39.94 25.31 -9.41
C LEU A 135 40.46 25.22 -10.86
N LYS A 136 41.21 24.17 -11.16
CA LYS A 136 41.64 23.86 -12.51
C LYS A 136 41.13 22.46 -12.90
N VAL A 137 40.56 22.32 -14.09
CA VAL A 137 40.13 21.03 -14.60
C VAL A 137 41.35 20.16 -14.87
N LYS A 138 41.54 19.12 -14.10
CA LYS A 138 42.64 18.14 -14.22
C LYS A 138 42.29 17.07 -15.25
N LYS A 139 41.02 16.64 -15.24
CA LYS A 139 40.49 15.59 -16.12
C LYS A 139 39.05 15.90 -16.49
N ALA A 140 38.67 15.56 -17.71
CA ALA A 140 37.31 15.70 -18.20
C ALA A 140 36.97 14.48 -19.07
N GLU A 141 36.10 13.62 -18.58
CA GLU A 141 35.73 12.37 -19.22
C GLU A 141 34.23 12.37 -19.55
N PRO A 142 33.83 11.98 -20.77
CA PRO A 142 32.44 11.74 -21.07
C PRO A 142 31.94 10.52 -20.29
N PHE A 143 30.73 10.59 -19.76
CA PHE A 143 29.98 9.45 -19.28
C PHE A 143 28.53 9.60 -19.73
N MET A 144 27.87 8.49 -20.07
CA MET A 144 26.60 8.52 -20.79
C MET A 144 26.69 9.36 -22.08
N THR A 145 25.55 9.68 -22.69
CA THR A 145 25.53 10.27 -24.04
C THR A 145 26.05 11.72 -24.07
N ASP A 146 25.72 12.54 -23.05
CA ASP A 146 25.97 13.99 -23.07
C ASP A 146 26.43 14.55 -21.74
N CYS A 147 26.84 13.72 -20.79
CA CYS A 147 27.29 14.14 -19.45
C CYS A 147 28.81 14.00 -19.33
N TYR A 148 29.39 14.75 -18.40
CA TYR A 148 30.83 14.76 -18.15
C TYR A 148 31.16 14.52 -16.68
N PHE A 149 32.25 13.78 -16.46
CA PHE A 149 32.88 13.62 -15.17
C PHE A 149 34.15 14.49 -15.16
N TYR A 150 34.31 15.30 -14.13
CA TYR A 150 35.45 16.19 -13.99
C TYR A 150 36.25 15.84 -12.73
N GLN A 151 37.59 15.91 -12.83
CA GLN A 151 38.48 16.00 -11.68
C GLN A 151 39.16 17.35 -11.67
N TYR A 152 39.48 17.85 -10.47
CA TYR A 152 40.00 19.17 -10.27
C TYR A 152 41.35 19.15 -9.54
N ASP A 153 42.28 20.02 -9.97
CA ASP A 153 43.45 20.40 -9.17
C ASP A 153 43.04 21.54 -8.24
N GLY A 154 43.42 21.45 -6.99
CA GLY A 154 43.13 22.38 -5.91
C GLY A 154 42.95 21.62 -4.59
N GLN A 155 42.84 22.36 -3.52
CA GLN A 155 42.62 21.79 -2.18
C GLN A 155 41.41 22.47 -1.52
N PRO A 156 40.18 22.25 -2.03
CA PRO A 156 39.00 22.70 -1.33
C PRO A 156 38.83 21.94 0.00
N GLU A 157 38.26 22.56 0.99
CA GLU A 157 37.95 21.89 2.25
C GLU A 157 36.76 20.95 2.10
N ASN A 158 36.70 19.85 2.85
CA ASN A 158 35.58 18.90 2.83
C ASN A 158 34.20 19.54 3.11
N ILE A 159 34.21 20.64 3.87
CA ILE A 159 32.99 21.41 4.13
C ILE A 159 32.33 21.96 2.86
N HIS A 160 33.06 22.00 1.75
CA HIS A 160 32.55 22.49 0.45
C HIS A 160 31.94 21.41 -0.42
N VAL A 161 31.91 20.15 0.00
CA VAL A 161 31.23 19.06 -0.71
C VAL A 161 29.76 19.43 -0.88
N GLY A 162 29.24 19.22 -2.11
CA GLY A 162 27.89 19.61 -2.52
C GLY A 162 27.77 21.05 -3.05
N CYS A 163 28.82 21.91 -2.91
CA CYS A 163 28.83 23.22 -3.56
C CYS A 163 28.96 23.07 -5.09
N PRO A 164 28.27 23.91 -5.89
CA PRO A 164 28.41 23.87 -7.34
C PRO A 164 29.79 24.34 -7.81
N VAL A 165 30.30 23.64 -8.80
CA VAL A 165 31.48 24.04 -9.58
C VAL A 165 30.99 24.59 -10.92
N THR A 166 31.45 25.80 -11.31
CA THR A 166 31.02 26.47 -12.53
C THR A 166 32.21 26.69 -13.48
N ASN A 167 31.92 26.82 -14.75
CA ASN A 167 32.87 27.34 -15.75
C ASN A 167 33.00 28.87 -15.63
N GLU A 168 33.85 29.48 -16.47
CA GLU A 168 34.06 30.91 -16.51
C GLU A 168 32.84 31.74 -16.87
N LYS A 169 31.83 31.12 -17.53
CA LYS A 169 30.55 31.74 -17.87
C LYS A 169 29.53 31.70 -16.71
N GLY A 170 29.86 31.08 -15.60
CA GLY A 170 28.93 30.85 -14.47
C GLY A 170 27.92 29.73 -14.74
N GLU A 171 28.19 28.83 -15.70
CA GLU A 171 27.36 27.65 -15.92
C GLU A 171 27.83 26.50 -15.03
N VAL A 172 26.91 25.84 -14.33
CA VAL A 172 27.20 24.74 -13.40
C VAL A 172 27.65 23.51 -14.16
N MET A 173 28.85 23.04 -13.85
CA MET A 173 29.44 21.81 -14.38
C MET A 173 29.00 20.61 -13.57
N GLY A 174 28.86 20.74 -12.24
CA GLY A 174 28.46 19.69 -11.30
C GLY A 174 28.54 20.18 -9.85
N LEU A 175 28.27 19.25 -8.91
CA LEU A 175 28.48 19.50 -7.49
C LEU A 175 29.80 18.92 -7.05
N LEU A 176 30.57 19.65 -6.23
CA LEU A 176 31.85 19.17 -5.71
C LEU A 176 31.64 17.91 -4.87
N GLN A 177 32.41 16.89 -5.18
CA GLN A 177 32.49 15.63 -4.43
C GLN A 177 33.95 15.36 -4.04
N HIS A 178 34.15 14.58 -3.00
CA HIS A 178 35.47 14.15 -2.53
C HIS A 178 35.54 12.62 -2.55
N SER A 179 36.44 12.08 -3.34
CA SER A 179 36.67 10.64 -3.40
C SER A 179 37.46 10.18 -2.17
N LYS A 180 36.83 9.35 -1.35
CA LYS A 180 37.50 8.73 -0.18
C LYS A 180 38.62 7.76 -0.59
N LEU A 181 38.59 7.23 -1.81
CA LEU A 181 39.56 6.24 -2.31
C LEU A 181 40.82 6.91 -2.86
N SER A 182 40.68 7.94 -3.69
CA SER A 182 41.81 8.62 -4.33
C SER A 182 42.24 9.93 -3.65
N GLY A 183 41.38 10.46 -2.79
CA GLY A 183 41.59 11.80 -2.22
C GLY A 183 41.34 12.95 -3.19
N ASP A 184 40.93 12.66 -4.42
CA ASP A 184 40.69 13.67 -5.46
C ASP A 184 39.34 14.36 -5.26
N TYR A 185 39.26 15.62 -5.66
CA TYR A 185 38.01 16.35 -5.82
C TYR A 185 37.49 16.22 -7.24
N ASN A 186 36.23 15.89 -7.33
CA ASN A 186 35.57 15.63 -8.63
C ASN A 186 34.14 16.21 -8.65
N SER A 187 33.50 16.19 -9.80
CA SER A 187 32.06 16.40 -9.94
C SER A 187 31.50 15.57 -11.08
N VAL A 188 30.25 15.15 -10.90
CA VAL A 188 29.41 14.57 -11.95
C VAL A 188 28.54 15.70 -12.52
N ASP A 189 28.37 15.72 -13.84
CA ASP A 189 27.56 16.70 -14.54
C ASP A 189 26.17 16.84 -13.88
N VAL A 190 25.80 18.07 -13.54
CA VAL A 190 24.51 18.35 -12.88
C VAL A 190 23.32 17.94 -13.75
N ARG A 191 23.49 17.91 -15.09
CA ARG A 191 22.45 17.48 -16.04
C ARG A 191 22.11 15.99 -15.90
N PHE A 192 23.00 15.18 -15.31
CA PHE A 192 22.67 13.79 -15.01
C PHE A 192 21.40 13.68 -14.15
N ALA A 193 21.13 14.67 -13.30
CA ALA A 193 19.90 14.76 -12.51
C ALA A 193 18.61 14.94 -13.36
N GLU A 194 18.73 15.30 -14.63
CA GLU A 194 17.57 15.37 -15.55
C GLU A 194 17.05 13.97 -15.92
N THR A 195 17.89 12.93 -15.76
CA THR A 195 17.51 11.53 -15.96
C THR A 195 16.61 11.01 -14.83
N PHE A 196 16.61 11.67 -13.67
CA PHE A 196 15.81 11.27 -12.52
C PHE A 196 14.33 11.58 -12.76
N LYS A 197 13.56 10.55 -13.05
CA LYS A 197 12.11 10.61 -13.29
C LYS A 197 11.44 9.51 -12.51
N THR A 198 10.43 9.88 -11.75
CA THR A 198 9.59 8.89 -11.05
C THR A 198 8.71 8.13 -12.03
N THR A 199 8.57 6.84 -11.76
CA THR A 199 7.63 5.92 -12.42
C THR A 199 6.66 5.36 -11.39
N GLY A 200 5.62 4.66 -11.83
CA GLY A 200 4.71 3.98 -10.90
C GLY A 200 5.40 2.97 -9.97
N LEU A 201 6.56 2.43 -10.37
CA LEU A 201 7.32 1.45 -9.60
C LEU A 201 8.41 2.08 -8.71
N SER A 202 8.64 3.40 -8.77
CA SER A 202 9.72 4.07 -8.02
C SER A 202 9.60 3.88 -6.50
N VAL A 203 8.41 3.63 -5.98
CA VAL A 203 8.18 3.26 -4.57
C VAL A 203 8.92 1.99 -4.15
N ASN A 204 9.30 1.14 -5.10
CA ASN A 204 10.01 -0.10 -4.85
C ASN A 204 11.53 0.04 -5.06
N GLU A 205 12.03 1.18 -5.52
CA GLU A 205 13.45 1.41 -5.72
C GLU A 205 14.21 1.42 -4.38
N PRO A 206 15.22 0.54 -4.20
CA PRO A 206 15.91 0.39 -2.92
C PRO A 206 16.56 1.69 -2.43
N ILE A 207 17.07 2.52 -3.35
CA ILE A 207 17.70 3.79 -3.02
C ILE A 207 16.69 4.77 -2.42
N LEU A 208 15.49 4.88 -2.99
CA LEU A 208 14.46 5.81 -2.51
C LEU A 208 13.80 5.36 -1.20
N LYS A 209 13.91 4.06 -0.86
CA LYS A 209 13.50 3.52 0.44
C LYS A 209 14.44 3.89 1.59
N GLN A 210 15.63 4.43 1.30
CA GLN A 210 16.57 4.90 2.32
C GLN A 210 16.14 6.22 2.98
N THR A 211 15.09 6.87 2.51
CA THR A 211 14.51 8.07 3.12
C THR A 211 12.99 7.93 3.25
N THR A 212 12.39 8.63 4.20
CA THR A 212 10.92 8.73 4.30
C THR A 212 10.38 10.02 3.68
N ILE A 213 11.22 10.88 3.09
CA ILE A 213 10.75 12.02 2.29
C ILE A 213 9.98 11.51 1.07
N ARG A 214 8.83 12.13 0.77
CA ARG A 214 7.94 11.68 -0.31
C ARG A 214 8.62 11.75 -1.67
N MET A 215 8.27 10.83 -2.55
CA MET A 215 8.64 10.88 -3.95
C MET A 215 7.66 11.75 -4.74
N ALA A 216 8.14 12.39 -5.79
CA ALA A 216 7.27 13.10 -6.72
C ALA A 216 6.37 12.13 -7.48
N LEU A 217 5.11 12.51 -7.72
CA LEU A 217 4.23 11.71 -8.57
C LEU A 217 4.71 11.74 -10.03
N PRO A 218 4.66 10.60 -10.73
CA PRO A 218 4.90 10.52 -12.16
C PRO A 218 4.06 11.53 -12.96
N ASP A 219 4.55 11.94 -14.13
CA ASP A 219 3.82 12.89 -14.97
C ASP A 219 2.65 12.26 -15.72
N LYS A 220 2.72 10.96 -15.98
CA LYS A 220 1.62 10.22 -16.61
C LYS A 220 0.64 9.75 -15.56
N GLN A 221 -0.66 9.96 -15.81
CA GLN A 221 -1.75 9.63 -14.89
C GLN A 221 -1.78 8.15 -14.51
N ASP A 222 -1.61 7.26 -15.48
CA ASP A 222 -1.58 5.80 -15.26
C ASP A 222 -0.43 5.38 -14.32
N GLN A 223 0.75 5.97 -14.50
CA GLN A 223 1.91 5.72 -13.65
C GLN A 223 1.72 6.31 -12.24
N ALA A 224 1.14 7.51 -12.14
CA ALA A 224 0.83 8.12 -10.85
C ALA A 224 -0.23 7.31 -10.08
N LEU A 225 -1.24 6.77 -10.77
CA LEU A 225 -2.25 5.90 -10.17
C LEU A 225 -1.64 4.58 -9.69
N LEU A 226 -0.75 3.96 -10.50
CA LEU A 226 -0.02 2.76 -10.07
C LEU A 226 0.79 3.03 -8.80
N MET A 227 1.47 4.18 -8.74
CA MET A 227 2.22 4.58 -7.54
C MET A 227 1.31 4.72 -6.32
N LEU A 228 0.13 5.35 -6.45
CA LEU A 228 -0.88 5.44 -5.39
C LEU A 228 -1.34 4.05 -4.91
N MET A 229 -1.62 3.15 -5.83
CA MET A 229 -2.05 1.78 -5.49
C MET A 229 -0.99 1.02 -4.71
N LEU A 230 0.29 1.19 -5.07
CA LEU A 230 1.40 0.55 -4.37
C LEU A 230 1.69 1.19 -3.00
N GLU A 231 1.47 2.50 -2.84
CA GLU A 231 1.60 3.20 -1.56
C GLU A 231 0.44 2.88 -0.58
N ALA A 232 -0.72 2.49 -1.11
CA ALA A 232 -1.85 2.08 -0.28
C ALA A 232 -1.47 0.86 0.58
N GLY A 233 -1.53 1.02 1.90
CA GLY A 233 -1.18 -0.05 2.86
C GLY A 233 0.31 -0.22 3.18
N GLN A 234 1.22 0.48 2.48
CA GLN A 234 2.66 0.44 2.78
C GLN A 234 3.15 1.60 3.64
N THR A 235 2.40 2.70 3.67
CA THR A 235 2.78 3.93 4.35
C THR A 235 1.80 4.32 5.44
N SER A 236 2.17 5.31 6.26
CA SER A 236 1.23 5.85 7.25
C SER A 236 0.00 6.47 6.55
N PRO A 237 -1.19 6.40 7.17
CA PRO A 237 -2.39 6.97 6.60
C PRO A 237 -2.26 8.45 6.20
N SER A 238 -1.56 9.25 7.00
CA SER A 238 -1.32 10.67 6.70
C SER A 238 -0.42 10.88 5.50
N ARG A 239 0.59 10.04 5.30
CA ARG A 239 1.47 10.08 4.13
C ARG A 239 0.72 9.66 2.86
N TYR A 240 -0.07 8.60 2.93
CA TYR A 240 -0.93 8.18 1.82
C TYR A 240 -1.89 9.29 1.39
N LEU A 241 -2.57 9.92 2.35
CA LEU A 241 -3.50 11.02 2.05
C LEU A 241 -2.80 12.17 1.30
N ARG A 242 -1.56 12.51 1.64
CA ARG A 242 -0.80 13.52 0.89
C ARG A 242 -0.57 13.13 -0.56
N TYR A 243 -0.20 11.87 -0.84
CA TYR A 243 -0.07 11.39 -2.22
C TYR A 243 -1.38 11.48 -2.99
N VAL A 244 -2.50 11.14 -2.35
CA VAL A 244 -3.83 11.26 -2.95
C VAL A 244 -4.17 12.73 -3.25
N GLU A 245 -3.84 13.66 -2.36
CA GLU A 245 -4.05 15.09 -2.55
C GLU A 245 -3.17 15.66 -3.68
N ASP A 246 -1.90 15.25 -3.73
CA ASP A 246 -1.00 15.59 -4.84
C ASP A 246 -1.54 15.05 -6.18
N PHE A 247 -2.10 13.84 -6.18
CA PHE A 247 -2.71 13.26 -7.38
C PHE A 247 -3.92 14.08 -7.84
N ILE A 248 -4.83 14.43 -6.93
CA ILE A 248 -5.99 15.27 -7.26
C ILE A 248 -5.54 16.63 -7.79
N HIS A 249 -4.51 17.22 -7.18
CA HIS A 249 -3.97 18.50 -7.63
C HIS A 249 -3.37 18.40 -9.05
N LYS A 250 -2.63 17.32 -9.33
CA LYS A 250 -1.98 17.09 -10.63
C LYS A 250 -2.96 16.66 -11.72
N PHE A 251 -3.99 15.87 -11.36
CA PHE A 251 -5.01 15.32 -12.27
C PHE A 251 -6.44 15.61 -11.77
N PRO A 252 -6.86 16.88 -11.72
CA PRO A 252 -8.13 17.26 -11.08
C PRO A 252 -9.38 16.74 -11.79
N LYS A 253 -9.23 16.25 -13.02
CA LYS A 253 -10.32 15.68 -13.82
C LYS A 253 -10.45 14.17 -13.70
N SER A 254 -9.49 13.51 -13.04
CA SER A 254 -9.48 12.06 -12.80
C SER A 254 -10.38 11.72 -11.62
N VAL A 255 -11.31 10.79 -11.80
CA VAL A 255 -12.21 10.34 -10.72
C VAL A 255 -11.46 9.54 -9.65
N GLU A 256 -10.40 8.83 -10.04
CA GLU A 256 -9.68 7.87 -9.21
C GLU A 256 -9.06 8.50 -7.97
N GLY A 257 -8.53 9.73 -8.08
CA GLY A 257 -7.99 10.46 -6.93
C GLY A 257 -9.06 10.77 -5.88
N TYR A 258 -10.22 11.19 -6.31
CA TYR A 258 -11.35 11.48 -5.40
C TYR A 258 -11.88 10.20 -4.78
N VAL A 259 -11.97 9.11 -5.54
CA VAL A 259 -12.37 7.80 -5.01
C VAL A 259 -11.40 7.34 -3.93
N SER A 260 -10.09 7.38 -4.20
CA SER A 260 -9.07 7.02 -3.20
C SER A 260 -9.16 7.87 -1.92
N LYS A 261 -9.44 9.18 -2.06
CA LYS A 261 -9.65 10.08 -0.90
C LYS A 261 -10.93 9.76 -0.14
N ALA A 262 -12.00 9.46 -0.86
CA ALA A 262 -13.28 9.10 -0.25
C ALA A 262 -13.22 7.74 0.46
N GLU A 263 -12.56 6.74 -0.13
CA GLU A 263 -12.30 5.43 0.50
C GLU A 263 -11.44 5.56 1.76
N PHE A 264 -10.44 6.46 1.74
CA PHE A 264 -9.64 6.78 2.91
C PHE A 264 -10.50 7.31 4.07
N TYR A 265 -11.43 8.24 3.80
CA TYR A 265 -12.34 8.75 4.81
C TYR A 265 -13.40 7.73 5.24
N LEU A 266 -13.88 6.90 4.31
CA LEU A 266 -14.81 5.80 4.61
C LEU A 266 -14.19 4.83 5.64
N ALA A 267 -12.92 4.46 5.45
CA ALA A 267 -12.20 3.58 6.37
C ALA A 267 -12.04 4.17 7.79
N GLN A 268 -12.12 5.49 7.92
CA GLN A 268 -12.08 6.21 9.20
C GLN A 268 -13.46 6.53 9.76
N ASN A 269 -14.54 6.06 9.13
CA ASN A 269 -15.94 6.40 9.44
C ASN A 269 -16.26 7.91 9.31
N ASP A 270 -15.44 8.68 8.57
CA ASP A 270 -15.71 10.09 8.26
C ASP A 270 -16.52 10.20 6.97
N PHE A 271 -17.78 9.75 7.04
CA PHE A 271 -18.67 9.73 5.88
C PHE A 271 -18.99 11.13 5.34
N GLY A 272 -18.91 12.14 6.20
CA GLY A 272 -19.11 13.54 5.80
C GLY A 272 -18.03 13.99 4.82
N LYS A 273 -16.76 13.75 5.13
CA LYS A 273 -15.65 14.07 4.21
C LYS A 273 -15.64 13.16 2.97
N ALA A 274 -15.98 11.88 3.13
CA ALA A 274 -16.12 10.97 1.99
C ALA A 274 -17.17 11.49 1.00
N ASN A 275 -18.36 11.87 1.48
CA ASN A 275 -19.42 12.45 0.67
C ASN A 275 -18.99 13.76 -0.01
N ALA A 276 -18.45 14.71 0.75
CA ALA A 276 -17.98 15.98 0.21
C ALA A 276 -16.93 15.80 -0.89
N THR A 277 -16.03 14.82 -0.72
CA THR A 277 -15.02 14.47 -1.72
C THR A 277 -15.68 13.96 -3.00
N MET A 278 -16.68 13.08 -2.91
CA MET A 278 -17.39 12.57 -4.08
C MET A 278 -18.27 13.61 -4.75
N GLN A 279 -18.86 14.56 -3.99
CA GLN A 279 -19.55 15.70 -4.59
C GLN A 279 -18.57 16.59 -5.40
N THR A 280 -17.34 16.74 -4.93
CA THR A 280 -16.28 17.42 -5.70
C THR A 280 -15.95 16.63 -6.97
N ALA A 281 -15.84 15.30 -6.90
CA ALA A 281 -15.64 14.46 -8.09
C ALA A 281 -16.76 14.64 -9.12
N LEU A 282 -18.01 14.64 -8.66
CA LEU A 282 -19.19 14.87 -9.51
C LEU A 282 -19.15 16.24 -10.23
N SER A 283 -18.52 17.25 -9.64
CA SER A 283 -18.35 18.56 -10.29
C SER A 283 -17.15 18.60 -11.22
N MET A 284 -16.01 18.05 -10.84
CA MET A 284 -14.72 18.24 -11.47
C MET A 284 -14.33 17.16 -12.50
N ALA A 285 -14.64 15.87 -12.23
CA ALA A 285 -14.20 14.77 -13.06
C ALA A 285 -14.82 14.81 -14.47
N ASP A 286 -14.07 14.37 -15.48
CA ASP A 286 -14.57 14.25 -16.85
C ASP A 286 -15.58 13.10 -16.98
N LYS A 287 -15.33 11.97 -16.29
CA LYS A 287 -16.18 10.78 -16.32
C LYS A 287 -17.22 10.83 -15.19
N LYS A 288 -18.34 11.50 -15.47
CA LYS A 288 -19.43 11.66 -14.50
C LYS A 288 -20.12 10.35 -14.15
N ASP A 289 -20.24 9.44 -15.10
CA ASP A 289 -20.78 8.10 -14.91
C ASP A 289 -19.97 7.32 -13.87
N GLU A 290 -18.64 7.32 -13.99
CA GLU A 290 -17.76 6.69 -13.00
C GLU A 290 -17.86 7.36 -11.62
N ALA A 291 -18.01 8.69 -11.57
CA ALA A 291 -18.17 9.42 -10.30
C ALA A 291 -19.49 9.03 -9.58
N HIS A 292 -20.61 8.94 -10.30
CA HIS A 292 -21.88 8.45 -9.77
C HIS A 292 -21.80 7.00 -9.31
N TYR A 293 -21.20 6.13 -10.13
CA TYR A 293 -21.02 4.72 -9.79
C TYR A 293 -20.18 4.53 -8.51
N ASN A 294 -19.07 5.25 -8.39
CA ASN A 294 -18.21 5.12 -7.22
C ASN A 294 -18.85 5.71 -5.95
N LEU A 295 -19.64 6.79 -6.07
CA LEU A 295 -20.45 7.29 -4.96
C LEU A 295 -21.46 6.22 -4.50
N ALA A 296 -22.19 5.61 -5.44
CA ALA A 296 -23.11 4.53 -5.14
C ALA A 296 -22.44 3.35 -4.46
N LYS A 297 -21.25 2.95 -4.95
CA LYS A 297 -20.44 1.86 -4.38
C LYS A 297 -19.99 2.15 -2.95
N LEU A 298 -19.56 3.38 -2.65
CA LEU A 298 -19.16 3.80 -1.31
C LEU A 298 -20.35 3.76 -0.34
N ILE A 299 -21.52 4.27 -0.76
CA ILE A 299 -22.74 4.21 0.03
C ILE A 299 -23.12 2.75 0.31
N TYR A 300 -23.13 1.91 -0.72
CA TYR A 300 -23.41 0.49 -0.61
C TYR A 300 -22.45 -0.23 0.35
N GLN A 301 -21.15 0.03 0.24
CA GLN A 301 -20.14 -0.54 1.15
C GLN A 301 -20.38 -0.13 2.61
N LYS A 302 -20.71 1.14 2.86
CA LYS A 302 -21.04 1.64 4.21
C LYS A 302 -22.28 0.95 4.77
N GLU A 303 -23.34 0.83 3.98
CA GLU A 303 -24.60 0.22 4.42
C GLU A 303 -24.44 -1.27 4.77
N ILE A 304 -23.53 -1.98 4.10
CA ILE A 304 -23.28 -3.39 4.38
C ILE A 304 -22.30 -3.59 5.54
N LYS A 305 -21.17 -2.88 5.52
CA LYS A 305 -20.05 -3.17 6.44
C LYS A 305 -20.12 -2.37 7.74
N GLN A 306 -20.81 -1.23 7.73
CA GLN A 306 -20.83 -0.23 8.79
C GLN A 306 -22.27 0.25 9.06
N ALA A 307 -23.25 -0.64 8.90
CA ALA A 307 -24.67 -0.34 9.11
C ALA A 307 -24.97 0.20 10.52
N ASN A 308 -24.19 -0.20 11.51
CA ASN A 308 -24.30 0.24 12.89
C ASN A 308 -23.77 1.66 13.15
N VAL A 309 -23.07 2.28 12.20
CA VAL A 309 -22.59 3.67 12.30
C VAL A 309 -23.55 4.57 11.53
N PRO A 310 -24.33 5.42 12.20
CA PRO A 310 -25.38 6.19 11.54
C PRO A 310 -24.81 7.31 10.68
N TYR A 311 -25.28 7.39 9.44
CA TYR A 311 -25.10 8.55 8.55
C TYR A 311 -26.35 8.66 7.66
N PRO A 312 -27.40 9.38 8.12
CA PRO A 312 -28.72 9.38 7.48
C PRO A 312 -28.75 9.89 6.04
N GLN A 313 -27.73 10.64 5.62
CA GLN A 313 -27.60 11.13 4.25
C GLN A 313 -27.28 10.01 3.26
N TRP A 314 -26.75 8.88 3.72
CA TRP A 314 -26.47 7.70 2.91
C TRP A 314 -27.43 6.57 3.25
N ASN A 315 -28.00 5.98 2.22
CA ASN A 315 -28.87 4.82 2.31
C ASN A 315 -28.89 4.08 0.96
N LEU A 316 -29.46 2.88 0.93
CA LEU A 316 -29.53 2.06 -0.28
C LEU A 316 -30.38 2.69 -1.40
N ASP A 317 -31.37 3.53 -1.08
CA ASP A 317 -32.17 4.23 -2.10
C ASP A 317 -31.34 5.28 -2.83
N LEU A 318 -30.50 6.03 -2.10
CA LEU A 318 -29.56 6.96 -2.71
C LEU A 318 -28.52 6.21 -3.56
N ALA A 319 -27.96 5.10 -3.05
CA ALA A 319 -27.04 4.27 -3.84
C ALA A 319 -27.66 3.81 -5.14
N LEU A 320 -28.91 3.35 -5.10
CA LEU A 320 -29.67 2.93 -6.29
C LEU A 320 -29.87 4.11 -7.26
N ALA A 321 -30.24 5.28 -6.76
CA ALA A 321 -30.43 6.47 -7.58
C ALA A 321 -29.13 6.88 -8.29
N GLU A 322 -28.00 6.86 -7.57
CA GLU A 322 -26.70 7.20 -8.13
C GLU A 322 -26.23 6.15 -9.17
N THR A 323 -26.48 4.86 -8.93
CA THR A 323 -26.21 3.80 -9.91
C THR A 323 -27.02 3.97 -11.20
N ASN A 324 -28.31 4.37 -11.08
CA ASN A 324 -29.16 4.64 -12.24
C ASN A 324 -28.69 5.87 -13.02
N LYS A 325 -28.19 6.92 -12.35
CA LYS A 325 -27.57 8.09 -13.03
C LYS A 325 -26.31 7.66 -13.79
N ALA A 326 -25.47 6.83 -13.20
CA ALA A 326 -24.29 6.28 -13.88
C ALA A 326 -24.67 5.54 -15.16
N TYR A 327 -25.67 4.65 -15.06
CA TYR A 327 -26.15 3.87 -16.21
C TYR A 327 -26.80 4.74 -17.29
N ALA A 328 -27.54 5.79 -16.91
CA ALA A 328 -28.14 6.71 -17.86
C ALA A 328 -27.10 7.50 -18.66
N LEU A 329 -25.95 7.82 -18.06
CA LEU A 329 -24.85 8.50 -18.71
C LEU A 329 -24.03 7.56 -19.61
N ASN A 330 -23.82 6.32 -19.17
CA ASN A 330 -23.05 5.33 -19.88
C ASN A 330 -23.59 3.92 -19.55
N PRO A 331 -24.26 3.22 -20.47
CA PRO A 331 -25.00 1.97 -20.17
C PRO A 331 -24.09 0.75 -20.03
N LEU A 332 -23.19 0.75 -19.06
CA LEU A 332 -22.30 -0.37 -18.79
C LEU A 332 -22.99 -1.46 -17.94
N PRO A 333 -22.84 -2.75 -18.28
CA PRO A 333 -23.36 -3.86 -17.48
C PRO A 333 -22.88 -3.85 -16.02
N LEU A 334 -21.67 -3.32 -15.76
CA LEU A 334 -21.10 -3.17 -14.41
C LEU A 334 -22.01 -2.33 -13.49
N TYR A 335 -22.64 -1.29 -14.02
CA TYR A 335 -23.54 -0.45 -13.21
C TYR A 335 -24.83 -1.20 -12.88
N LYS A 336 -25.33 -2.01 -13.81
CA LYS A 336 -26.48 -2.90 -13.54
C LYS A 336 -26.14 -4.02 -12.55
N HIS A 337 -24.88 -4.45 -12.48
CA HIS A 337 -24.46 -5.40 -11.46
C HIS A 337 -24.56 -4.79 -10.04
N LEU A 338 -24.04 -3.58 -9.82
CA LEU A 338 -24.18 -2.89 -8.54
C LEU A 338 -25.67 -2.63 -8.21
N GLU A 339 -26.49 -2.26 -9.21
CA GLU A 339 -27.95 -2.13 -9.01
C GLU A 339 -28.56 -3.42 -8.48
N ALA A 340 -28.24 -4.56 -9.09
CA ALA A 340 -28.75 -5.86 -8.67
C ALA A 340 -28.29 -6.23 -7.23
N GLN A 341 -27.04 -5.93 -6.88
CA GLN A 341 -26.52 -6.11 -5.52
C GLN A 341 -27.27 -5.24 -4.51
N ILE A 342 -27.53 -3.96 -4.82
CA ILE A 342 -28.31 -3.06 -3.97
C ILE A 342 -29.74 -3.60 -3.81
N VAL A 343 -30.38 -4.03 -4.88
CA VAL A 343 -31.73 -4.61 -4.87
C VAL A 343 -31.80 -5.87 -4.00
N TYR A 344 -30.76 -6.72 -4.08
CA TYR A 344 -30.61 -7.89 -3.21
C TYR A 344 -30.57 -7.48 -1.72
N PHE A 345 -29.74 -6.51 -1.36
CA PHE A 345 -29.63 -6.06 0.02
C PHE A 345 -30.86 -5.32 0.56
N LYS A 346 -31.68 -4.76 -0.33
CA LYS A 346 -33.01 -4.27 0.01
C LYS A 346 -34.03 -5.37 0.29
N GLY A 347 -33.68 -6.65 0.10
CA GLY A 347 -34.58 -7.79 0.28
C GLY A 347 -35.47 -8.10 -0.92
N GLU A 348 -35.31 -7.41 -2.04
CA GLU A 348 -36.08 -7.61 -3.27
C GLU A 348 -35.51 -8.80 -4.09
N TYR A 349 -35.39 -9.99 -3.46
CA TYR A 349 -34.63 -11.14 -3.98
C TYR A 349 -35.10 -11.64 -5.35
N ALA A 350 -36.42 -11.64 -5.62
CA ALA A 350 -36.94 -12.06 -6.90
C ALA A 350 -36.47 -11.14 -8.04
N LYS A 351 -36.54 -9.84 -7.83
CA LYS A 351 -36.07 -8.82 -8.78
C LYS A 351 -34.55 -8.88 -8.98
N ALA A 352 -33.79 -9.02 -7.89
CA ALA A 352 -32.35 -9.19 -7.96
C ALA A 352 -31.95 -10.41 -8.77
N TYR A 353 -32.64 -11.55 -8.56
CA TYR A 353 -32.44 -12.76 -9.35
C TYR A 353 -32.61 -12.53 -10.86
N GLU A 354 -33.69 -11.87 -11.26
CA GLU A 354 -33.93 -11.54 -12.66
C GLU A 354 -32.83 -10.66 -13.25
N GLN A 355 -32.39 -9.67 -12.49
CA GLN A 355 -31.30 -8.76 -12.88
C GLN A 355 -29.96 -9.50 -13.02
N PHE A 356 -29.57 -10.33 -12.06
CA PHE A 356 -28.36 -11.14 -12.17
C PHE A 356 -28.43 -12.10 -13.37
N MET A 357 -29.56 -12.77 -13.59
CA MET A 357 -29.74 -13.65 -14.73
C MET A 357 -29.73 -12.90 -16.07
N ALA A 358 -30.23 -11.68 -16.13
CA ALA A 358 -30.09 -10.84 -17.32
C ALA A 358 -28.62 -10.51 -17.64
N LEU A 359 -27.83 -10.23 -16.61
CA LEU A 359 -26.39 -9.96 -16.73
C LEU A 359 -25.57 -11.15 -17.21
N THR A 360 -26.00 -12.39 -16.92
CA THR A 360 -25.34 -13.60 -17.46
C THR A 360 -25.40 -13.70 -18.99
N LYS A 361 -26.24 -12.90 -19.65
CA LYS A 361 -26.35 -12.81 -21.11
C LYS A 361 -25.51 -11.71 -21.74
N THR A 362 -24.75 -10.96 -20.92
CA THR A 362 -23.87 -9.89 -21.34
C THR A 362 -22.40 -10.33 -21.35
N ASN A 363 -21.50 -9.44 -21.76
CA ASN A 363 -20.05 -9.65 -21.67
C ASN A 363 -19.52 -9.70 -20.22
N LEU A 364 -20.36 -9.40 -19.22
CA LEU A 364 -20.01 -9.51 -17.80
C LEU A 364 -20.20 -10.94 -17.27
N ARG A 365 -20.68 -11.89 -18.09
CA ARG A 365 -20.94 -13.28 -17.68
C ARG A 365 -19.72 -13.90 -16.98
N ASN A 366 -19.88 -14.25 -15.71
CA ASN A 366 -18.88 -14.90 -14.89
C ASN A 366 -19.53 -15.76 -13.79
N GLY A 367 -18.73 -16.44 -12.97
CA GLY A 367 -19.22 -17.28 -11.88
C GLY A 367 -19.92 -16.50 -10.76
N GLU A 368 -19.55 -15.24 -10.53
CA GLU A 368 -20.13 -14.39 -9.50
C GLU A 368 -21.62 -14.15 -9.72
N LEU A 369 -22.03 -13.84 -10.95
CA LEU A 369 -23.44 -13.59 -11.29
C LEU A 369 -24.33 -14.81 -11.02
N PHE A 370 -23.86 -16.01 -11.33
CA PHE A 370 -24.61 -17.25 -11.03
C PHE A 370 -24.63 -17.54 -9.53
N TYR A 371 -23.56 -17.25 -8.81
CA TYR A 371 -23.51 -17.39 -7.37
C TYR A 371 -24.47 -16.43 -6.66
N GLU A 372 -24.49 -15.16 -7.05
CA GLU A 372 -25.43 -14.15 -6.53
C GLU A 372 -26.90 -14.53 -6.86
N ALA A 373 -27.16 -15.06 -8.05
CA ALA A 373 -28.45 -15.60 -8.41
C ALA A 373 -28.85 -16.81 -7.54
N ALA A 374 -27.88 -17.68 -7.19
CA ALA A 374 -28.12 -18.80 -6.27
C ALA A 374 -28.44 -18.28 -4.85
N GLN A 375 -27.76 -17.25 -4.37
CA GLN A 375 -28.07 -16.60 -3.10
C GLN A 375 -29.49 -16.02 -3.08
N CYS A 376 -29.94 -15.39 -4.17
CA CYS A 376 -31.33 -14.94 -4.29
C CYS A 376 -32.31 -16.11 -4.12
N LYS A 377 -32.06 -17.22 -4.80
CA LYS A 377 -32.89 -18.43 -4.72
C LYS A 377 -32.90 -19.06 -3.32
N GLN A 378 -31.77 -19.00 -2.61
CA GLN A 378 -31.68 -19.43 -1.21
C GLN A 378 -32.57 -18.56 -0.29
N GLN A 379 -32.52 -17.24 -0.44
CA GLN A 379 -33.37 -16.31 0.33
C GLN A 379 -34.86 -16.51 0.02
N LEU A 380 -35.19 -16.83 -1.22
CA LEU A 380 -36.56 -17.17 -1.66
C LEU A 380 -36.99 -18.57 -1.21
N LYS A 381 -36.13 -19.35 -0.54
CA LYS A 381 -36.37 -20.74 -0.13
C LYS A 381 -36.78 -21.63 -1.32
N ALA A 382 -36.19 -21.39 -2.48
CA ALA A 382 -36.42 -22.18 -3.67
C ALA A 382 -35.97 -23.64 -3.50
N PRO A 383 -36.47 -24.58 -4.31
CA PRO A 383 -36.03 -25.98 -4.30
C PRO A 383 -34.51 -26.09 -4.44
N PHE A 384 -33.89 -26.96 -3.65
CA PHE A 384 -32.43 -27.15 -3.65
C PHE A 384 -31.84 -27.43 -5.04
N ALA A 385 -32.60 -28.17 -5.89
CA ALA A 385 -32.17 -28.46 -7.25
C ALA A 385 -31.94 -27.19 -8.10
N GLU A 386 -32.79 -26.16 -7.95
CA GLU A 386 -32.63 -24.89 -8.65
C GLU A 386 -31.34 -24.15 -8.16
N ILE A 387 -31.12 -24.13 -6.84
CA ILE A 387 -29.94 -23.55 -6.23
C ILE A 387 -28.68 -24.25 -6.72
N LEU A 388 -28.69 -25.59 -6.71
CA LEU A 388 -27.57 -26.40 -7.15
C LEU A 388 -27.23 -26.16 -8.62
N THR A 389 -28.23 -26.04 -9.50
CA THR A 389 -28.04 -25.74 -10.93
C THR A 389 -27.32 -24.41 -11.14
N LEU A 390 -27.65 -23.41 -10.34
CA LEU A 390 -26.95 -22.09 -10.38
C LEU A 390 -25.52 -22.18 -9.84
N LEU A 391 -25.29 -22.91 -8.76
CA LEU A 391 -23.96 -23.15 -8.24
C LEU A 391 -23.07 -23.96 -9.19
N ASP A 392 -23.64 -24.94 -9.89
CA ASP A 392 -22.97 -25.66 -10.99
C ASP A 392 -22.57 -24.70 -12.11
N SER A 393 -23.47 -23.79 -12.47
CA SER A 393 -23.18 -22.74 -13.45
C SER A 393 -22.10 -21.77 -12.97
N ALA A 394 -22.09 -21.41 -11.69
CA ALA A 394 -21.06 -20.56 -11.10
C ALA A 394 -19.67 -21.20 -11.21
N VAL A 395 -19.55 -22.49 -10.89
CA VAL A 395 -18.29 -23.23 -10.98
C VAL A 395 -17.80 -23.37 -12.43
N THR A 396 -18.71 -23.55 -13.40
CA THR A 396 -18.38 -23.80 -14.81
C THR A 396 -18.20 -22.53 -15.64
N ALA A 397 -18.82 -21.41 -15.24
CA ALA A 397 -18.70 -20.12 -15.92
C ALA A 397 -17.39 -19.39 -15.60
N GLN A 398 -16.61 -19.90 -14.66
CA GLN A 398 -15.36 -19.30 -14.20
C GLN A 398 -14.17 -20.16 -14.64
N ASP A 399 -13.03 -19.51 -14.93
CA ASP A 399 -11.77 -20.21 -15.11
C ASP A 399 -11.48 -21.10 -13.88
N ALA A 400 -10.95 -22.30 -14.12
CA ALA A 400 -10.73 -23.30 -13.08
C ALA A 400 -9.90 -22.76 -11.90
N ASN A 401 -8.89 -21.92 -12.17
CA ASN A 401 -8.01 -21.35 -11.16
C ASN A 401 -8.71 -20.32 -10.26
N PHE A 402 -9.79 -19.69 -10.75
CA PHE A 402 -10.57 -18.69 -10.00
C PHE A 402 -11.91 -19.23 -9.50
N SER A 403 -12.18 -20.53 -9.68
CA SER A 403 -13.44 -21.15 -9.29
C SER A 403 -13.54 -21.53 -7.80
N ALA A 404 -12.45 -21.40 -7.03
CA ALA A 404 -12.40 -21.85 -5.63
C ALA A 404 -13.56 -21.36 -4.76
N PRO A 405 -13.96 -20.06 -4.75
CA PRO A 405 -15.08 -19.60 -3.91
C PRO A 405 -16.40 -20.30 -4.26
N TYR A 406 -16.66 -20.56 -5.55
CA TYR A 406 -17.89 -21.17 -6.01
C TYR A 406 -17.92 -22.68 -5.76
N VAL A 407 -16.76 -23.34 -5.85
CA VAL A 407 -16.59 -24.75 -5.46
C VAL A 407 -16.87 -24.91 -3.95
N LEU A 408 -16.32 -24.03 -3.11
CA LEU A 408 -16.62 -24.04 -1.68
C LEU A 408 -18.11 -23.81 -1.40
N ALA A 409 -18.71 -22.80 -2.04
CA ALA A 409 -20.12 -22.49 -1.87
C ALA A 409 -21.02 -23.67 -2.27
N ARG A 410 -20.72 -24.36 -3.38
CA ARG A 410 -21.44 -25.55 -3.81
C ARG A 410 -21.26 -26.71 -2.84
N GLY A 411 -20.04 -26.96 -2.38
CA GLY A 411 -19.73 -27.96 -1.37
C GLY A 411 -20.50 -27.72 -0.06
N THR A 412 -20.54 -26.46 0.41
CA THR A 412 -21.30 -26.08 1.61
C THR A 412 -22.81 -26.29 1.43
N ALA A 413 -23.36 -25.91 0.28
CA ALA A 413 -24.76 -26.14 -0.03
C ALA A 413 -25.11 -27.65 -0.07
N LEU A 414 -24.24 -28.46 -0.70
CA LEU A 414 -24.37 -29.92 -0.73
C LEU A 414 -24.27 -30.54 0.67
N HIS A 415 -23.38 -30.02 1.53
CA HIS A 415 -23.24 -30.45 2.92
C HIS A 415 -24.53 -30.16 3.69
N GLY A 416 -25.07 -28.95 3.60
CA GLY A 416 -26.34 -28.58 4.23
C GLY A 416 -27.53 -29.42 3.73
N ALA A 417 -27.49 -29.87 2.48
CA ALA A 417 -28.47 -30.81 1.91
C ALA A 417 -28.15 -32.28 2.22
N GLN A 418 -27.19 -32.56 3.13
CA GLN A 418 -26.76 -33.91 3.54
C GLN A 418 -26.20 -34.79 2.38
N GLN A 419 -25.82 -34.19 1.27
CA GLN A 419 -25.19 -34.88 0.14
C GLN A 419 -23.64 -34.97 0.38
N TYR A 420 -23.25 -35.53 1.51
CA TYR A 420 -21.89 -35.50 2.04
C TYR A 420 -20.82 -35.99 1.06
N LYS A 421 -21.09 -37.07 0.29
CA LYS A 421 -20.13 -37.58 -0.70
C LYS A 421 -19.81 -36.55 -1.80
N LYS A 422 -20.84 -35.82 -2.27
CA LYS A 422 -20.64 -34.78 -3.28
C LYS A 422 -19.97 -33.55 -2.67
N ALA A 423 -20.36 -33.17 -1.45
CA ALA A 423 -19.72 -32.09 -0.70
C ALA A 423 -18.22 -32.34 -0.53
N MET A 424 -17.82 -33.58 -0.16
CA MET A 424 -16.40 -33.94 -0.02
C MET A 424 -15.62 -33.80 -1.33
N ALA A 425 -16.22 -34.13 -2.48
CA ALA A 425 -15.56 -33.94 -3.77
C ALA A 425 -15.24 -32.45 -4.01
N ASP A 426 -16.17 -31.57 -3.67
CA ASP A 426 -15.97 -30.13 -3.78
C ASP A 426 -14.97 -29.61 -2.74
N TYR A 427 -15.02 -30.05 -1.50
CA TYR A 427 -14.07 -29.65 -0.47
C TYR A 427 -12.64 -30.07 -0.82
N ASN A 428 -12.43 -31.27 -1.32
CA ASN A 428 -11.11 -31.72 -1.78
C ASN A 428 -10.62 -30.92 -2.97
N ARG A 429 -11.50 -30.57 -3.90
CA ARG A 429 -11.18 -29.68 -5.03
C ARG A 429 -10.82 -28.28 -4.55
N TYR A 430 -11.57 -27.72 -3.59
CA TYR A 430 -11.28 -26.42 -3.00
C TYR A 430 -9.90 -26.40 -2.32
N ASP A 431 -9.59 -27.41 -1.50
CA ASP A 431 -8.31 -27.52 -0.82
C ASP A 431 -7.14 -27.56 -1.81
N SER A 432 -7.28 -28.33 -2.89
CA SER A 432 -6.30 -28.38 -3.98
C SER A 432 -6.11 -27.00 -4.64
N LEU A 433 -7.19 -26.27 -4.92
CA LEU A 433 -7.14 -24.92 -5.50
C LEU A 433 -6.49 -23.89 -4.55
N MET A 434 -6.72 -24.05 -3.26
CA MET A 434 -6.13 -23.16 -2.25
C MET A 434 -4.64 -23.44 -1.98
N SER A 435 -4.13 -24.61 -2.32
CA SER A 435 -2.71 -24.98 -2.17
C SER A 435 -2.18 -24.68 -0.75
N GLY A 436 -2.88 -25.16 0.29
CA GLY A 436 -2.52 -24.97 1.71
C GLY A 436 -2.88 -23.60 2.30
N ARG A 437 -3.61 -22.74 1.57
CA ARG A 437 -4.07 -21.41 2.03
C ARG A 437 -5.52 -21.39 2.50
N ALA A 438 -6.14 -22.56 2.66
CA ALA A 438 -7.50 -22.66 3.18
C ALA A 438 -7.57 -22.20 4.65
N SER A 439 -8.72 -21.64 5.06
CA SER A 439 -8.90 -21.12 6.42
C SER A 439 -9.15 -22.24 7.44
N HIS A 440 -9.00 -21.91 8.73
CA HIS A 440 -9.36 -22.82 9.84
C HIS A 440 -10.84 -23.25 9.77
N ASP A 441 -11.75 -22.34 9.39
CA ASP A 441 -13.19 -22.65 9.27
C ASP A 441 -13.47 -23.66 8.16
N PHE A 442 -12.67 -23.64 7.09
CA PHE A 442 -12.80 -24.65 6.03
C PHE A 442 -12.44 -26.04 6.55
N TYR A 443 -11.29 -26.21 7.21
CA TYR A 443 -10.88 -27.52 7.77
C TYR A 443 -11.88 -28.01 8.80
N TYR A 444 -12.37 -27.13 9.66
CA TYR A 444 -13.43 -27.45 10.61
C TYR A 444 -14.71 -27.96 9.89
N THR A 445 -15.16 -27.25 8.86
CA THR A 445 -16.37 -27.63 8.10
C THR A 445 -16.18 -28.94 7.35
N ARG A 446 -14.99 -29.19 6.77
CA ARG A 446 -14.67 -30.44 6.10
C ARG A 446 -14.62 -31.59 7.10
N ALA A 447 -14.01 -31.41 8.25
CA ALA A 447 -14.01 -32.41 9.32
C ALA A 447 -15.41 -32.83 9.75
N LEU A 448 -16.34 -31.90 9.91
CA LEU A 448 -17.74 -32.22 10.20
C LEU A 448 -18.38 -33.09 9.10
N CYS A 449 -18.06 -32.84 7.83
CA CYS A 449 -18.53 -33.65 6.71
C CYS A 449 -17.89 -35.06 6.75
N GLU A 450 -16.62 -35.17 7.06
CA GLU A 450 -15.88 -36.43 7.22
C GLU A 450 -16.43 -37.29 8.36
N VAL A 451 -16.82 -36.67 9.48
CA VAL A 451 -17.50 -37.33 10.58
C VAL A 451 -18.80 -38.00 10.14
N GLN A 452 -19.59 -37.30 9.29
CA GLN A 452 -20.84 -37.87 8.74
C GLN A 452 -20.57 -39.06 7.79
N LEU A 453 -19.44 -39.02 7.09
CA LEU A 453 -18.99 -40.11 6.22
C LEU A 453 -18.24 -41.22 6.95
N ARG A 454 -18.08 -41.12 8.30
CA ARG A 454 -17.30 -42.02 9.16
C ARG A 454 -15.81 -42.10 8.80
N GLN A 455 -15.30 -41.05 8.15
CA GLN A 455 -13.88 -40.88 7.83
C GLN A 455 -13.15 -40.27 9.04
N PHE A 456 -13.17 -40.99 10.15
CA PHE A 456 -12.78 -40.42 11.44
C PHE A 456 -11.31 -40.00 11.51
N GLN A 457 -10.39 -40.74 10.86
CA GLN A 457 -8.98 -40.35 10.88
C GLN A 457 -8.72 -39.05 10.15
N GLN A 458 -9.39 -38.85 9.01
CA GLN A 458 -9.33 -37.59 8.25
C GLN A 458 -9.90 -36.45 9.10
N ALA A 459 -11.06 -36.65 9.70
CA ALA A 459 -11.70 -35.65 10.55
C ALA A 459 -10.81 -35.25 11.77
N LEU A 460 -10.13 -36.22 12.41
CA LEU A 460 -9.17 -35.92 13.47
C LEU A 460 -8.04 -35.02 12.98
N ASN A 461 -7.51 -35.29 11.78
CA ASN A 461 -6.45 -34.49 11.18
C ASN A 461 -6.93 -33.07 10.84
N ASP A 462 -8.13 -32.94 10.29
CA ASP A 462 -8.68 -31.65 9.89
C ASP A 462 -9.05 -30.78 11.11
N PHE A 463 -9.64 -31.35 12.16
CA PHE A 463 -9.85 -30.62 13.43
C PHE A 463 -8.53 -30.17 14.05
N ALA A 464 -7.52 -31.04 14.07
CA ALA A 464 -6.20 -30.67 14.57
C ALA A 464 -5.58 -29.55 13.72
N HIS A 465 -5.75 -29.59 12.40
CA HIS A 465 -5.27 -28.53 11.50
C HIS A 465 -6.00 -27.21 11.74
N ALA A 466 -7.32 -27.24 11.94
CA ALA A 466 -8.10 -26.05 12.31
C ALA A 466 -7.59 -25.39 13.60
N ILE A 467 -7.24 -26.21 14.62
CA ILE A 467 -6.63 -25.74 15.87
C ILE A 467 -5.26 -25.09 15.63
N VAL A 468 -4.41 -25.68 14.77
CA VAL A 468 -3.09 -25.12 14.46
C VAL A 468 -3.22 -23.72 13.84
N LEU A 469 -4.20 -23.54 12.97
CA LEU A 469 -4.46 -22.27 12.28
C LEU A 469 -5.16 -21.21 13.17
N ASN A 470 -6.04 -21.66 14.09
CA ASN A 470 -6.70 -20.77 15.05
C ASN A 470 -6.79 -21.45 16.43
N ARG A 471 -5.79 -21.19 17.26
CA ARG A 471 -5.68 -21.77 18.61
C ARG A 471 -6.64 -21.17 19.62
N ALA A 472 -7.31 -20.05 19.29
CA ALA A 472 -8.16 -19.32 20.22
C ALA A 472 -9.63 -19.80 20.20
N GLU A 473 -10.00 -20.72 19.29
CA GLU A 473 -11.39 -21.19 19.13
C GLU A 473 -11.65 -22.48 19.93
N PRO A 474 -12.35 -22.41 21.06
CA PRO A 474 -12.54 -23.58 21.94
C PRO A 474 -13.42 -24.68 21.33
N THR A 475 -14.29 -24.32 20.37
CA THR A 475 -15.16 -25.28 19.68
C THR A 475 -14.36 -26.35 18.96
N TYR A 476 -13.21 -25.99 18.37
CA TYR A 476 -12.38 -26.97 17.65
C TYR A 476 -11.79 -28.02 18.59
N TYR A 477 -11.40 -27.63 19.80
CA TYR A 477 -10.93 -28.56 20.82
C TYR A 477 -12.06 -29.46 21.30
N ALA A 478 -13.26 -28.94 21.47
CA ALA A 478 -14.40 -29.73 21.89
C ALA A 478 -14.76 -30.81 20.86
N GLU A 479 -14.84 -30.43 19.58
CA GLU A 479 -15.14 -31.38 18.50
C GLU A 479 -14.05 -32.42 18.31
N LEU A 480 -12.77 -32.01 18.37
CA LEU A 480 -11.64 -32.96 18.34
C LEU A 480 -11.69 -33.94 19.50
N ALA A 481 -11.83 -33.45 20.73
CA ALA A 481 -11.90 -34.29 21.93
C ALA A 481 -13.12 -35.24 21.91
N GLN A 482 -14.27 -34.75 21.43
CA GLN A 482 -15.46 -35.57 21.27
C GLN A 482 -15.26 -36.71 20.26
N LEU A 483 -14.60 -36.40 19.11
CA LEU A 483 -14.29 -37.43 18.12
C LEU A 483 -13.26 -38.43 18.64
N GLN A 484 -12.21 -37.96 19.33
CA GLN A 484 -11.22 -38.82 19.99
C GLN A 484 -11.90 -39.79 20.97
N LEU A 485 -12.81 -39.27 21.78
CA LEU A 485 -13.59 -40.11 22.70
C LEU A 485 -14.43 -41.16 21.94
N ARG A 486 -15.07 -40.75 20.85
CA ARG A 486 -15.89 -41.61 19.98
C ARG A 486 -15.09 -42.76 19.34
N VAL A 487 -13.81 -42.50 19.02
CA VAL A 487 -12.91 -43.53 18.47
C VAL A 487 -12.05 -44.24 19.55
N ASN A 488 -12.44 -44.09 20.82
CA ASN A 488 -11.81 -44.71 21.99
C ASN A 488 -10.37 -44.21 22.30
N GLN A 489 -10.00 -43.04 21.85
CA GLN A 489 -8.74 -42.34 22.19
C GLN A 489 -8.95 -41.51 23.46
N LYS A 490 -9.14 -42.15 24.62
CA LYS A 490 -9.59 -41.52 25.86
C LYS A 490 -8.57 -40.52 26.41
N ASP A 491 -7.30 -40.91 26.45
CA ASP A 491 -6.22 -40.06 26.97
C ASP A 491 -6.02 -38.83 26.10
N ASP A 492 -6.08 -38.97 24.78
CA ASP A 492 -6.02 -37.85 23.84
C ASP A 492 -7.21 -36.91 24.03
N ALA A 493 -8.41 -37.45 24.23
CA ALA A 493 -9.60 -36.65 24.49
C ALA A 493 -9.47 -35.79 25.75
N VAL A 494 -8.91 -36.37 26.85
CA VAL A 494 -8.64 -35.63 28.07
C VAL A 494 -7.59 -34.54 27.84
N ALA A 495 -6.50 -34.87 27.17
CA ALA A 495 -5.42 -33.94 26.89
C ALA A 495 -5.90 -32.76 25.99
N THR A 496 -6.69 -33.08 24.97
CA THR A 496 -7.28 -32.07 24.07
C THR A 496 -8.27 -31.15 24.80
N ALA A 497 -9.12 -31.74 25.67
CA ALA A 497 -10.04 -30.95 26.48
C ALA A 497 -9.27 -30.03 27.45
N ASP A 498 -8.18 -30.51 28.07
CA ASP A 498 -7.35 -29.69 28.94
C ASP A 498 -6.66 -28.53 28.21
N LEU A 499 -6.23 -28.76 26.98
CA LEU A 499 -5.69 -27.67 26.12
C LEU A 499 -6.77 -26.61 25.84
N GLY A 500 -7.97 -27.03 25.48
CA GLY A 500 -9.09 -26.12 25.26
C GLY A 500 -9.49 -25.34 26.52
N LEU A 501 -9.48 -25.98 27.68
CA LEU A 501 -9.79 -25.36 28.97
C LEU A 501 -8.73 -24.35 29.44
N ARG A 502 -7.49 -24.42 28.97
CA ARG A 502 -6.49 -23.36 29.20
C ARG A 502 -6.83 -22.07 28.47
N ILE A 503 -7.53 -22.18 27.34
CA ILE A 503 -7.94 -21.04 26.51
C ILE A 503 -9.29 -20.51 26.96
N ALA A 504 -10.24 -21.41 27.22
CA ALA A 504 -11.60 -21.10 27.65
C ALA A 504 -11.95 -21.86 28.96
N PRO A 505 -11.53 -21.35 30.14
CA PRO A 505 -11.72 -22.04 31.42
C PRO A 505 -13.18 -22.29 31.84
N ASN A 506 -14.11 -21.59 31.22
CA ASN A 506 -15.55 -21.68 31.51
C ASN A 506 -16.36 -22.29 30.34
N TYR A 507 -15.73 -23.15 29.51
CA TYR A 507 -16.40 -23.79 28.37
C TYR A 507 -16.99 -25.14 28.80
N PRO A 508 -18.35 -25.27 28.98
CA PRO A 508 -18.97 -26.43 29.61
C PRO A 508 -18.75 -27.75 28.86
N ASP A 509 -18.82 -27.73 27.50
CA ASP A 509 -18.67 -28.93 26.68
C ASP A 509 -17.31 -29.60 26.89
N LEU A 510 -16.24 -28.85 27.09
CA LEU A 510 -14.91 -29.42 27.33
C LEU A 510 -14.85 -30.16 28.66
N TYR A 511 -15.51 -29.66 29.72
CA TYR A 511 -15.63 -30.36 30.99
C TYR A 511 -16.48 -31.62 30.86
N LEU A 512 -17.59 -31.54 30.07
CA LEU A 512 -18.45 -32.69 29.83
C LEU A 512 -17.68 -33.82 29.13
N ILE A 513 -16.97 -33.50 28.05
CA ILE A 513 -16.18 -34.48 27.28
C ILE A 513 -15.05 -35.05 28.12
N LYS A 514 -14.30 -34.20 28.84
CA LYS A 514 -13.26 -34.64 29.78
C LYS A 514 -13.81 -35.57 30.82
N GLY A 515 -14.95 -35.22 31.42
CA GLY A 515 -15.61 -36.06 32.40
C GLY A 515 -16.00 -37.43 31.86
N LEU A 516 -16.60 -37.49 30.68
CA LEU A 516 -16.95 -38.73 30.00
C LEU A 516 -15.71 -39.59 29.66
N ALA A 517 -14.64 -38.94 29.16
CA ALA A 517 -13.40 -39.65 28.85
C ALA A 517 -12.77 -40.27 30.07
N LEU A 518 -12.71 -39.57 31.20
CA LEU A 518 -12.16 -40.05 32.48
C LEU A 518 -12.99 -41.17 33.08
N VAL A 519 -14.33 -41.07 33.09
CA VAL A 519 -15.19 -42.13 33.58
C VAL A 519 -15.05 -43.40 32.72
N ASN A 520 -15.00 -43.27 31.42
CA ASN A 520 -14.80 -44.38 30.49
C ASN A 520 -13.39 -45.01 30.61
N ASP A 521 -12.45 -44.28 31.19
CA ASP A 521 -11.08 -44.73 31.48
C ASP A 521 -10.93 -45.25 32.93
N ASN A 522 -12.04 -45.56 33.61
CA ASN A 522 -12.09 -46.01 35.00
C ASN A 522 -11.58 -44.99 36.05
N LYS A 523 -11.33 -43.75 35.69
CA LYS A 523 -10.97 -42.62 36.58
C LYS A 523 -12.24 -41.93 37.09
N LYS A 524 -13.11 -42.71 37.77
CA LYS A 524 -14.48 -42.32 38.13
C LYS A 524 -14.54 -41.03 38.96
N ALA A 525 -13.68 -40.87 39.95
CA ALA A 525 -13.70 -39.70 40.85
C ALA A 525 -13.36 -38.42 40.10
N GLU A 526 -12.33 -38.43 39.28
CA GLU A 526 -11.91 -37.29 38.47
C GLU A 526 -12.96 -36.94 37.39
N GLY A 527 -13.53 -38.00 36.76
CA GLY A 527 -14.57 -37.82 35.77
C GLY A 527 -15.84 -37.18 36.34
N LEU A 528 -16.30 -37.63 37.53
CA LEU A 528 -17.43 -37.01 38.21
C LEU A 528 -17.14 -35.58 38.65
N ALA A 529 -15.91 -35.24 39.04
CA ALA A 529 -15.52 -33.87 39.34
C ALA A 529 -15.65 -32.96 38.08
N ALA A 530 -15.18 -33.41 36.91
CA ALA A 530 -15.32 -32.70 35.67
C ALA A 530 -16.80 -32.54 35.23
N LEU A 531 -17.62 -33.61 35.35
CA LEU A 531 -19.06 -33.53 35.05
C LEU A 531 -19.79 -32.54 35.97
N ASN A 532 -19.45 -32.54 37.28
CA ASN A 532 -20.01 -31.54 38.19
C ASN A 532 -19.63 -30.10 37.79
N LYS A 533 -18.40 -29.91 37.31
CA LYS A 533 -17.96 -28.60 36.81
C LYS A 533 -18.74 -28.17 35.56
N ALA A 534 -18.99 -29.09 34.62
CA ALA A 534 -19.85 -28.84 33.47
C ALA A 534 -21.26 -28.41 33.92
N LYS A 535 -21.85 -29.10 34.92
CA LYS A 535 -23.14 -28.74 35.51
C LYS A 535 -23.12 -27.34 36.15
N GLU A 536 -22.12 -27.01 36.95
CA GLU A 536 -21.95 -25.67 37.54
C GLU A 536 -21.90 -24.56 36.50
N LEU A 537 -21.34 -24.85 35.32
CA LEU A 537 -21.29 -23.95 34.18
C LEU A 537 -22.56 -23.97 33.32
N GLY A 538 -23.59 -24.68 33.74
CA GLY A 538 -24.92 -24.67 33.13
C GLY A 538 -25.19 -25.75 32.07
N ASP A 539 -24.33 -26.77 31.94
CA ASP A 539 -24.60 -27.87 31.00
C ASP A 539 -25.60 -28.86 31.60
N THR A 540 -26.81 -28.85 31.10
CA THR A 540 -27.92 -29.70 31.59
C THR A 540 -27.71 -31.18 31.31
N ARG A 541 -26.89 -31.57 30.32
CA ARG A 541 -26.56 -32.96 29.98
C ARG A 541 -25.74 -33.64 31.10
N ALA A 542 -25.03 -32.83 31.88
CA ALA A 542 -24.18 -33.32 32.97
C ALA A 542 -25.00 -34.00 34.09
N ASP A 543 -26.23 -33.56 34.37
CA ASP A 543 -27.05 -34.15 35.45
C ASP A 543 -27.36 -35.63 35.25
N ASP A 544 -27.72 -36.01 34.04
CA ASP A 544 -28.04 -37.42 33.73
C ASP A 544 -26.79 -38.28 33.69
N LEU A 545 -25.67 -37.72 33.23
CA LEU A 545 -24.38 -38.41 33.24
C LEU A 545 -23.87 -38.64 34.67
N ILE A 546 -24.00 -37.64 35.55
CA ILE A 546 -23.63 -37.78 36.96
C ILE A 546 -24.47 -38.87 37.62
N LYS A 547 -25.79 -38.91 37.41
CA LYS A 547 -26.66 -39.99 37.93
C LYS A 547 -26.26 -41.38 37.43
N LYS A 548 -25.91 -41.47 36.14
CA LYS A 548 -25.55 -42.73 35.49
C LYS A 548 -24.24 -43.31 36.04
N TYR A 549 -23.30 -42.47 36.43
CA TYR A 549 -21.97 -42.86 36.79
C TYR A 549 -21.68 -42.77 38.32
N LYS A 550 -22.62 -42.23 39.12
CA LYS A 550 -22.58 -42.35 40.58
C LYS A 550 -22.79 -43.80 41.02
#